data_cb894bf4297fe1677b9a1e73a3fda1d0
#
_entry.id   cb894bf4297fe1677b9a1e73a3fda1d0
#
_cell.length_a   1.000
_cell.length_b   1.000
_cell.length_c   1.000
_cell.angle_alpha   90.00
_cell.angle_beta   90.00
_cell.angle_gamma   90.00
#
_symmetry.space_group_name_H-M   'P 1'
#
loop_
_entity.id
_entity.type
_entity.pdbx_description
1 polymer ?
#
loop_
_entity_poly.entity_id
_entity_poly.type
_entity_poly.pdbx_seq_one_letter_code
_entity_poly.pdbx_strand_id
1 'polypeptide(L)'
;MTHRAILHVDMDAFYASVEQRDRPGLSGKPVVVGADPRGRGVVSAASYEARRYGIHSAMPIGRAYRLCHHAAFLPVDMAKYARVSAEIMGILGGFTPLVEPLSLDEAFLDVTASESLFGPAVEIARTIKARIRTEVGLTASAGVAPNKFLAKVASDLRKPDGLVVVRPGEEAAFLRDLPIARLWGVGPAAEGELARLGVRTIGQLARLPRQTLVEHFGASGAHLRALARGEDDRPVVPWEAPKSVGAEETFGRDTGDLARLRATLLKQADRVAAELRGLGLRGRTVTLKVRFADFRTLTRRDTAAAPTADGGEIFRRAWDAFTRLERPQAIRLVGLSVSGFDRDADPRQLPLFGRAERAERLGRVADELRSRFGPDALRRASLPGREPRR
;
A
#
# COMPACT_ATOMS: atom_id res chain seq x y z
N MET A 1 -10.58 -6.99 33.91
CA MET A 1 -10.37 -6.16 32.70
C MET A 1 -10.51 -7.07 31.49
N THR A 2 -11.48 -6.82 30.64
CA THR A 2 -11.65 -7.57 29.38
C THR A 2 -10.45 -7.26 28.48
N HIS A 3 -9.62 -8.27 28.20
CA HIS A 3 -8.51 -8.14 27.26
C HIS A 3 -9.07 -7.98 25.85
N ARG A 4 -8.46 -7.09 25.05
CA ARG A 4 -8.79 -6.96 23.62
C ARG A 4 -8.41 -8.24 22.88
N ALA A 5 -9.23 -8.63 21.94
CA ALA A 5 -9.00 -9.76 21.04
C ALA A 5 -8.86 -9.24 19.61
N ILE A 6 -7.61 -9.08 19.16
CA ILE A 6 -7.28 -8.56 17.83
C ILE A 6 -6.78 -9.69 16.95
N LEU A 7 -7.37 -9.80 15.76
CA LEU A 7 -6.89 -10.66 14.70
C LEU A 7 -6.10 -9.84 13.66
N HIS A 8 -5.07 -10.42 13.10
CA HIS A 8 -4.49 -10.02 11.83
C HIS A 8 -4.60 -11.18 10.85
N VAL A 9 -5.26 -10.96 9.74
CA VAL A 9 -5.44 -11.94 8.66
C VAL A 9 -4.69 -11.46 7.43
N ASP A 10 -3.86 -12.32 6.84
CA ASP A 10 -2.98 -12.00 5.72
C ASP A 10 -2.97 -13.15 4.72
N MET A 11 -3.28 -12.85 3.46
CA MET A 11 -3.37 -13.86 2.42
C MET A 11 -2.00 -14.40 2.02
N ASP A 12 -1.89 -15.69 1.87
CA ASP A 12 -0.65 -16.36 1.51
C ASP A 12 -0.29 -16.10 0.04
N ALA A 13 0.81 -15.37 -0.22
CA ALA A 13 1.31 -15.04 -1.55
C ALA A 13 0.23 -14.53 -2.53
N PHE A 14 -0.64 -13.61 -2.07
CA PHE A 14 -1.95 -13.27 -2.62
C PHE A 14 -2.04 -13.29 -4.14
N TYR A 15 -1.38 -12.39 -4.87
CA TYR A 15 -1.53 -12.31 -6.33
C TYR A 15 -1.08 -13.61 -7.02
N ALA A 16 0.01 -14.20 -6.56
CA ALA A 16 0.50 -15.45 -7.13
C ALA A 16 -0.45 -16.61 -6.86
N SER A 17 -1.06 -16.67 -5.67
CA SER A 17 -2.05 -17.69 -5.30
C SER A 17 -3.35 -17.52 -6.10
N VAL A 18 -3.81 -16.30 -6.37
CA VAL A 18 -4.95 -16.04 -7.29
C VAL A 18 -4.63 -16.56 -8.68
N GLU A 19 -3.42 -16.30 -9.20
CA GLU A 19 -3.04 -16.80 -10.52
C GLU A 19 -2.92 -18.33 -10.59
N GLN A 20 -2.41 -18.97 -9.52
CA GLN A 20 -2.34 -20.44 -9.45
C GLN A 20 -3.74 -21.06 -9.31
N ARG A 21 -4.66 -20.44 -8.56
CA ARG A 21 -6.06 -20.86 -8.45
C ARG A 21 -6.78 -20.80 -9.79
N ASP A 22 -6.67 -19.67 -10.48
CA ASP A 22 -7.40 -19.41 -11.72
C ASP A 22 -6.81 -20.18 -12.93
N ARG A 23 -5.55 -20.64 -12.82
CA ARG A 23 -4.81 -21.35 -13.86
C ARG A 23 -4.20 -22.63 -13.28
N PRO A 24 -4.95 -23.76 -13.26
CA PRO A 24 -4.49 -25.01 -12.64
C PRO A 24 -3.13 -25.52 -13.16
N GLY A 25 -2.78 -25.19 -14.40
CA GLY A 25 -1.46 -25.50 -14.96
C GLY A 25 -0.28 -24.80 -14.30
N LEU A 26 -0.51 -23.80 -13.43
CA LEU A 26 0.49 -23.09 -12.63
C LEU A 26 0.60 -23.62 -11.18
N SER A 27 -0.30 -24.50 -10.77
CA SER A 27 -0.26 -25.07 -9.42
C SER A 27 1.05 -25.83 -9.18
N GLY A 28 1.69 -25.56 -8.05
CA GLY A 28 2.98 -26.15 -7.67
C GLY A 28 4.19 -25.65 -8.48
N LYS A 29 4.00 -24.68 -9.39
CA LYS A 29 5.09 -24.09 -10.19
C LYS A 29 5.50 -22.74 -9.61
N PRO A 30 6.77 -22.31 -9.80
CA PRO A 30 7.18 -20.97 -9.43
C PRO A 30 6.45 -19.91 -10.30
N VAL A 31 5.67 -19.05 -9.65
CA VAL A 31 4.92 -17.95 -10.25
C VAL A 31 5.40 -16.63 -9.67
N VAL A 32 5.64 -15.66 -10.53
CA VAL A 32 6.05 -14.30 -10.20
C VAL A 32 5.09 -13.33 -10.88
N VAL A 33 4.36 -12.57 -10.07
CA VAL A 33 3.49 -11.49 -10.57
C VAL A 33 4.24 -10.18 -10.45
N GLY A 34 4.32 -9.41 -11.53
CA GLY A 34 5.04 -8.14 -11.49
C GLY A 34 5.22 -7.51 -12.87
N ALA A 35 6.27 -6.72 -13.01
CA ALA A 35 6.63 -6.09 -14.28
C ALA A 35 7.20 -7.09 -15.31
N ASP A 36 7.37 -6.62 -16.56
CA ASP A 36 8.07 -7.41 -17.59
C ASP A 36 9.52 -7.71 -17.14
N PRO A 37 9.97 -8.96 -17.14
CA PRO A 37 11.33 -9.34 -16.77
C PRO A 37 12.44 -8.64 -17.57
N ARG A 38 12.14 -8.22 -18.80
CA ARG A 38 13.07 -7.51 -19.69
C ARG A 38 13.06 -6.01 -19.48
N GLY A 39 12.11 -5.50 -18.65
CA GLY A 39 11.91 -4.09 -18.37
C GLY A 39 12.42 -3.65 -16.99
N ARG A 40 12.07 -2.41 -16.64
CA ARG A 40 12.21 -1.88 -15.29
C ARG A 40 10.96 -2.19 -14.49
N GLY A 41 11.14 -2.56 -13.25
CA GLY A 41 10.06 -2.80 -12.31
C GLY A 41 10.45 -3.83 -11.27
N VAL A 42 9.49 -4.22 -10.47
CA VAL A 42 9.69 -5.10 -9.33
C VAL A 42 8.71 -6.27 -9.35
N VAL A 43 9.04 -7.28 -8.56
CA VAL A 43 8.13 -8.34 -8.17
C VAL A 43 7.04 -7.74 -7.27
N SER A 44 5.77 -7.89 -7.63
CA SER A 44 4.63 -7.54 -6.77
C SER A 44 4.31 -8.67 -5.80
N ALA A 45 4.26 -9.92 -6.28
CA ALA A 45 4.10 -11.11 -5.46
C ALA A 45 4.86 -12.29 -6.06
N ALA A 46 5.31 -13.20 -5.21
CA ALA A 46 5.98 -14.44 -5.59
C ALA A 46 5.34 -15.63 -4.85
N SER A 47 5.02 -16.70 -5.58
CA SER A 47 4.52 -17.94 -4.99
C SER A 47 5.56 -18.57 -4.06
N TYR A 48 5.16 -19.48 -3.19
CA TYR A 48 6.09 -20.14 -2.27
C TYR A 48 7.14 -20.97 -3.03
N GLU A 49 6.79 -21.52 -4.17
CA GLU A 49 7.73 -22.19 -5.06
C GLU A 49 8.78 -21.22 -5.60
N ALA A 50 8.38 -20.01 -6.00
CA ALA A 50 9.32 -18.99 -6.45
C ALA A 50 10.20 -18.46 -5.30
N ARG A 51 9.65 -18.36 -4.08
CA ARG A 51 10.42 -17.94 -2.88
C ARG A 51 11.57 -18.89 -2.53
N ARG A 52 11.48 -20.18 -2.87
CA ARG A 52 12.57 -21.15 -2.70
C ARG A 52 13.83 -20.80 -3.51
N TYR A 53 13.69 -20.01 -4.57
CA TYR A 53 14.79 -19.47 -5.36
C TYR A 53 15.28 -18.11 -4.83
N GLY A 54 14.81 -17.67 -3.66
CA GLY A 54 15.14 -16.37 -3.07
C GLY A 54 14.39 -15.19 -3.69
N ILE A 55 13.34 -15.43 -4.46
CA ILE A 55 12.51 -14.38 -5.07
C ILE A 55 11.51 -13.88 -4.02
N HIS A 56 11.39 -12.55 -3.87
CA HIS A 56 10.48 -11.92 -2.92
C HIS A 56 9.91 -10.61 -3.48
N SER A 57 8.81 -10.12 -2.88
CA SER A 57 8.20 -8.83 -3.22
C SER A 57 9.20 -7.69 -3.12
N ALA A 58 9.05 -6.67 -3.95
CA ALA A 58 9.93 -5.54 -4.14
C ALA A 58 11.32 -5.86 -4.75
N MET A 59 11.65 -7.14 -5.00
CA MET A 59 12.89 -7.48 -5.73
C MET A 59 12.84 -6.92 -7.17
N PRO A 60 13.93 -6.36 -7.71
CA PRO A 60 13.99 -6.00 -9.13
C PRO A 60 13.64 -7.20 -10.01
N ILE A 61 12.70 -7.02 -10.95
CA ILE A 61 12.13 -8.13 -11.73
C ILE A 61 13.18 -8.86 -12.58
N GLY A 62 14.15 -8.12 -13.14
CA GLY A 62 15.27 -8.72 -13.88
C GLY A 62 16.21 -9.57 -13.00
N ARG A 63 16.30 -9.28 -11.68
CA ARG A 63 17.02 -10.14 -10.73
C ARG A 63 16.22 -11.42 -10.48
N ALA A 64 14.91 -11.31 -10.27
CA ALA A 64 14.04 -12.48 -10.12
C ALA A 64 14.12 -13.44 -11.32
N TYR A 65 14.14 -12.88 -12.54
CA TYR A 65 14.31 -13.65 -13.75
C TYR A 65 15.64 -14.44 -13.81
N ARG A 66 16.73 -13.80 -13.38
CA ARG A 66 18.04 -14.50 -13.32
C ARG A 66 18.08 -15.62 -12.27
N LEU A 67 17.33 -15.49 -11.18
CA LEU A 67 17.25 -16.51 -10.13
C LEU A 67 16.40 -17.72 -10.56
N CYS A 68 15.34 -17.52 -11.35
CA CYS A 68 14.45 -18.58 -11.79
C CYS A 68 13.85 -18.22 -13.18
N HIS A 69 14.60 -18.48 -14.24
CA HIS A 69 14.18 -18.14 -15.60
C HIS A 69 12.98 -19.00 -16.12
N HIS A 70 12.74 -20.16 -15.52
CA HIS A 70 11.61 -21.04 -15.86
C HIS A 70 10.34 -20.72 -15.05
N ALA A 71 10.36 -19.73 -14.15
CA ALA A 71 9.16 -19.28 -13.46
C ALA A 71 8.16 -18.65 -14.44
N ALA A 72 6.88 -18.79 -14.16
CA ALA A 72 5.84 -18.09 -14.89
C ALA A 72 5.80 -16.61 -14.44
N PHE A 73 6.25 -15.71 -15.30
CA PHE A 73 6.17 -14.27 -15.06
C PHE A 73 4.86 -13.72 -15.63
N LEU A 74 4.01 -13.17 -14.78
CA LEU A 74 2.68 -12.70 -15.14
C LEU A 74 2.55 -11.20 -14.85
N PRO A 75 1.83 -10.45 -15.70
CA PRO A 75 1.53 -9.05 -15.43
C PRO A 75 0.57 -8.91 -14.26
N VAL A 76 0.59 -7.74 -13.61
CA VAL A 76 -0.32 -7.39 -12.54
C VAL A 76 -1.73 -7.10 -13.09
N ASP A 77 -2.75 -7.80 -12.59
CA ASP A 77 -4.17 -7.56 -12.88
C ASP A 77 -4.87 -7.00 -11.63
N MET A 78 -4.73 -5.68 -11.42
CA MET A 78 -5.30 -5.01 -10.24
C MET A 78 -6.82 -5.14 -10.15
N ALA A 79 -7.55 -5.17 -11.29
CA ALA A 79 -8.99 -5.29 -11.28
C ALA A 79 -9.44 -6.66 -10.74
N LYS A 80 -8.75 -7.73 -11.14
CA LYS A 80 -8.97 -9.09 -10.63
C LYS A 80 -8.66 -9.17 -9.13
N TYR A 81 -7.49 -8.69 -8.72
CA TYR A 81 -7.07 -8.78 -7.32
C TYR A 81 -7.96 -7.94 -6.40
N ALA A 82 -8.43 -6.79 -6.84
CA ALA A 82 -9.38 -5.97 -6.08
C ALA A 82 -10.75 -6.67 -5.90
N ARG A 83 -11.25 -7.40 -6.90
CA ARG A 83 -12.48 -8.20 -6.77
C ARG A 83 -12.32 -9.31 -5.73
N VAL A 84 -11.24 -10.08 -5.82
CA VAL A 84 -10.95 -11.14 -4.85
C VAL A 84 -10.75 -10.58 -3.44
N SER A 85 -10.08 -9.45 -3.31
CA SER A 85 -9.95 -8.72 -2.05
C SER A 85 -11.30 -8.34 -1.46
N ALA A 86 -12.23 -7.83 -2.28
CA ALA A 86 -13.56 -7.45 -1.82
C ALA A 86 -14.37 -8.66 -1.29
N GLU A 87 -14.24 -9.83 -1.91
CA GLU A 87 -14.84 -11.07 -1.41
C GLU A 87 -14.27 -11.45 -0.04
N ILE A 88 -12.94 -11.37 0.13
CA ILE A 88 -12.26 -11.66 1.40
C ILE A 88 -12.71 -10.65 2.47
N MET A 89 -12.67 -9.34 2.16
CA MET A 89 -13.10 -8.32 3.12
C MET A 89 -14.58 -8.48 3.51
N GLY A 90 -15.43 -8.96 2.61
CA GLY A 90 -16.82 -9.34 2.91
C GLY A 90 -16.91 -10.48 3.93
N ILE A 91 -16.07 -11.51 3.80
CA ILE A 91 -15.98 -12.61 4.79
C ILE A 91 -15.59 -12.06 6.16
N LEU A 92 -14.55 -11.19 6.20
CA LEU A 92 -14.06 -10.60 7.45
C LEU A 92 -15.14 -9.73 8.12
N GLY A 93 -15.85 -8.91 7.35
CA GLY A 93 -16.94 -8.05 7.81
C GLY A 93 -18.13 -8.82 8.39
N GLY A 94 -18.28 -10.10 8.07
CA GLY A 94 -19.29 -10.97 8.66
C GLY A 94 -19.08 -11.32 10.14
N PHE A 95 -17.88 -11.06 10.68
CA PHE A 95 -17.55 -11.35 12.09
C PHE A 95 -17.51 -10.10 12.98
N THR A 96 -17.19 -8.95 12.42
CA THR A 96 -17.12 -7.68 13.16
C THR A 96 -17.20 -6.51 12.20
N PRO A 97 -17.83 -5.38 12.58
CA PRO A 97 -17.73 -4.14 11.81
C PRO A 97 -16.35 -3.45 11.95
N LEU A 98 -15.54 -3.84 12.94
CA LEU A 98 -14.22 -3.28 13.19
C LEU A 98 -13.16 -4.03 12.37
N VAL A 99 -13.21 -3.86 11.05
CA VAL A 99 -12.22 -4.38 10.09
C VAL A 99 -11.42 -3.22 9.53
N GLU A 100 -10.10 -3.22 9.71
CA GLU A 100 -9.16 -2.22 9.19
C GLU A 100 -8.30 -2.85 8.09
N PRO A 101 -8.62 -2.65 6.81
CA PRO A 101 -7.76 -3.08 5.70
C PRO A 101 -6.44 -2.31 5.70
N LEU A 102 -5.32 -3.02 5.63
CA LEU A 102 -3.99 -2.43 5.44
C LEU A 102 -3.58 -2.41 3.97
N SER A 103 -4.04 -3.41 3.22
CA SER A 103 -3.79 -3.59 1.80
C SER A 103 -4.95 -4.39 1.17
N LEU A 104 -4.77 -4.88 -0.06
CA LEU A 104 -5.73 -5.78 -0.69
C LEU A 104 -5.76 -7.19 -0.07
N ASP A 105 -4.73 -7.57 0.66
CA ASP A 105 -4.51 -8.93 1.14
C ASP A 105 -4.38 -9.07 2.65
N GLU A 106 -4.37 -7.98 3.40
CA GLU A 106 -4.29 -8.04 4.85
C GLU A 106 -5.21 -7.04 5.57
N ALA A 107 -5.74 -7.46 6.71
CA ALA A 107 -6.57 -6.62 7.56
C ALA A 107 -6.42 -6.97 9.03
N PHE A 108 -6.63 -5.95 9.90
CA PHE A 108 -6.91 -6.17 11.31
C PHE A 108 -8.41 -6.28 11.57
N LEU A 109 -8.76 -7.09 12.56
CA LEU A 109 -10.12 -7.18 13.09
C LEU A 109 -10.07 -7.04 14.62
N ASP A 110 -10.94 -6.22 15.18
CA ASP A 110 -11.22 -6.27 16.62
C ASP A 110 -12.48 -7.14 16.82
N VAL A 111 -12.29 -8.31 17.38
CA VAL A 111 -13.36 -9.29 17.62
C VAL A 111 -13.73 -9.39 19.09
N THR A 112 -13.27 -8.48 19.93
CA THR A 112 -13.50 -8.49 21.39
C THR A 112 -14.98 -8.61 21.71
N ALA A 113 -15.84 -7.80 21.09
CA ALA A 113 -17.29 -7.86 21.30
C ALA A 113 -17.94 -9.04 20.57
N SER A 114 -17.29 -9.61 19.58
CA SER A 114 -17.82 -10.69 18.74
C SER A 114 -17.68 -12.06 19.38
N GLU A 115 -16.83 -12.21 20.41
CA GLU A 115 -16.61 -13.48 21.09
C GLU A 115 -17.89 -14.04 21.74
N SER A 116 -18.79 -13.18 22.19
CA SER A 116 -20.08 -13.60 22.74
C SER A 116 -21.00 -14.25 21.71
N LEU A 117 -20.84 -13.93 20.43
CA LEU A 117 -21.68 -14.42 19.34
C LEU A 117 -21.04 -15.59 18.57
N PHE A 118 -19.73 -15.52 18.34
CA PHE A 118 -19.00 -16.45 17.47
C PHE A 118 -18.03 -17.37 18.24
N GLY A 119 -17.95 -17.24 19.57
CA GLY A 119 -16.99 -17.98 20.38
C GLY A 119 -15.60 -17.30 20.44
N PRO A 120 -14.61 -17.96 21.07
CA PRO A 120 -13.28 -17.40 21.32
C PRO A 120 -12.59 -16.91 20.04
N ALA A 121 -11.80 -15.85 20.12
CA ALA A 121 -11.08 -15.24 18.98
C ALA A 121 -10.30 -16.23 18.12
N VAL A 122 -9.73 -17.27 18.73
CA VAL A 122 -9.02 -18.34 18.01
C VAL A 122 -9.97 -19.16 17.13
N GLU A 123 -11.20 -19.41 17.57
CA GLU A 123 -12.22 -20.12 16.76
C GLU A 123 -12.75 -19.22 15.65
N ILE A 124 -12.92 -17.94 15.92
CA ILE A 124 -13.24 -16.95 14.88
C ILE A 124 -12.17 -16.96 13.78
N ALA A 125 -10.89 -16.94 14.16
CA ALA A 125 -9.78 -16.99 13.21
C ALA A 125 -9.77 -18.31 12.40
N ARG A 126 -10.06 -19.45 13.01
CA ARG A 126 -10.19 -20.75 12.31
C ARG A 126 -11.34 -20.73 11.31
N THR A 127 -12.49 -20.21 11.72
CA THR A 127 -13.67 -20.11 10.87
C THR A 127 -13.42 -19.17 9.68
N ILE A 128 -12.80 -18.01 9.89
CA ILE A 128 -12.39 -17.09 8.82
C ILE A 128 -11.49 -17.82 7.82
N LYS A 129 -10.43 -18.47 8.27
CA LYS A 129 -9.51 -19.22 7.40
C LYS A 129 -10.21 -20.33 6.62
N ALA A 130 -11.12 -21.07 7.27
CA ALA A 130 -11.91 -22.12 6.61
C ALA A 130 -12.83 -21.53 5.55
N ARG A 131 -13.53 -20.42 5.84
CA ARG A 131 -14.40 -19.73 4.87
C ARG A 131 -13.62 -19.20 3.69
N ILE A 132 -12.50 -18.54 3.90
CA ILE A 132 -11.61 -18.07 2.82
C ILE A 132 -11.21 -19.25 1.91
N ARG A 133 -10.86 -20.39 2.51
CA ARG A 133 -10.50 -21.58 1.74
C ARG A 133 -11.65 -22.13 0.91
N THR A 134 -12.86 -22.24 1.49
CA THR A 134 -14.02 -22.85 0.81
C THR A 134 -14.70 -21.90 -0.17
N GLU A 135 -14.80 -20.61 0.15
CA GLU A 135 -15.55 -19.63 -0.64
C GLU A 135 -14.67 -18.97 -1.70
N VAL A 136 -13.38 -18.73 -1.39
CA VAL A 136 -12.45 -18.01 -2.28
C VAL A 136 -11.40 -18.94 -2.93
N GLY A 137 -11.20 -20.14 -2.38
CA GLY A 137 -10.20 -21.10 -2.89
C GLY A 137 -8.74 -20.70 -2.63
N LEU A 138 -8.50 -19.87 -1.60
CA LEU A 138 -7.17 -19.37 -1.22
C LEU A 138 -6.88 -19.73 0.24
N THR A 139 -5.60 -19.64 0.64
CA THR A 139 -5.20 -19.75 2.05
C THR A 139 -4.83 -18.40 2.64
N ALA A 140 -5.07 -18.26 3.93
CA ALA A 140 -4.67 -17.11 4.72
C ALA A 140 -3.95 -17.57 5.98
N SER A 141 -3.00 -16.77 6.44
CA SER A 141 -2.38 -16.92 7.76
C SER A 141 -2.96 -15.90 8.72
N ALA A 142 -3.17 -16.30 9.97
CA ALA A 142 -3.78 -15.44 10.98
C ALA A 142 -2.95 -15.40 12.28
N GLY A 143 -2.92 -14.23 12.90
CA GLY A 143 -2.42 -14.00 14.25
C GLY A 143 -3.54 -13.51 15.15
N VAL A 144 -3.62 -14.07 16.36
CA VAL A 144 -4.57 -13.65 17.40
C VAL A 144 -3.77 -13.13 18.58
N ALA A 145 -4.03 -11.90 19.03
CA ALA A 145 -3.24 -11.27 20.09
C ALA A 145 -4.01 -10.15 20.80
N PRO A 146 -3.53 -9.64 21.96
CA PRO A 146 -4.14 -8.52 22.64
C PRO A 146 -4.07 -7.18 21.91
N ASN A 147 -3.21 -7.03 20.91
CA ASN A 147 -3.05 -5.79 20.13
C ASN A 147 -2.63 -6.04 18.69
N LYS A 148 -2.69 -4.97 17.87
CA LYS A 148 -2.41 -5.00 16.42
C LYS A 148 -1.00 -5.46 16.10
N PHE A 149 -0.01 -4.93 16.82
CA PHE A 149 1.39 -5.25 16.57
C PHE A 149 1.67 -6.75 16.75
N LEU A 150 1.27 -7.31 17.87
CA LEU A 150 1.46 -8.72 18.16
C LEU A 150 0.70 -9.63 17.19
N ALA A 151 -0.55 -9.28 16.86
CA ALA A 151 -1.35 -10.02 15.89
C ALA A 151 -0.67 -10.07 14.52
N LYS A 152 -0.08 -8.93 14.07
CA LYS A 152 0.64 -8.88 12.79
C LYS A 152 1.92 -9.70 12.81
N VAL A 153 2.73 -9.62 13.85
CA VAL A 153 3.93 -10.45 13.98
C VAL A 153 3.55 -11.93 14.02
N ALA A 154 2.52 -12.29 14.78
CA ALA A 154 2.03 -13.67 14.92
C ALA A 154 1.59 -14.27 13.58
N SER A 155 0.83 -13.53 12.75
CA SER A 155 0.34 -14.01 11.46
C SER A 155 1.46 -14.39 10.48
N ASP A 156 2.65 -13.80 10.63
CA ASP A 156 3.78 -13.98 9.71
C ASP A 156 4.71 -15.15 10.07
N LEU A 157 4.61 -15.67 11.32
CA LEU A 157 5.58 -16.66 11.83
C LEU A 157 5.41 -18.05 11.26
N ARG A 158 4.20 -18.46 10.90
CA ARG A 158 3.91 -19.83 10.43
C ARG A 158 3.26 -19.85 9.05
N LYS A 159 3.60 -18.88 8.19
CA LYS A 159 3.15 -18.88 6.79
C LYS A 159 3.76 -20.06 6.01
N PRO A 160 3.03 -20.70 5.09
CA PRO A 160 1.63 -20.45 4.73
C PRO A 160 0.63 -21.17 5.64
N ASP A 161 -0.64 -20.74 5.56
CA ASP A 161 -1.80 -21.33 6.23
C ASP A 161 -1.65 -21.46 7.76
N GLY A 162 -0.84 -20.58 8.34
CA GLY A 162 -0.54 -20.56 9.77
C GLY A 162 -1.68 -19.97 10.61
N LEU A 163 -1.68 -20.36 11.89
CA LEU A 163 -2.44 -19.70 12.95
C LEU A 163 -1.56 -19.67 14.20
N VAL A 164 -1.31 -18.47 14.69
CA VAL A 164 -0.49 -18.24 15.89
C VAL A 164 -1.28 -17.39 16.87
N VAL A 165 -1.29 -17.81 18.14
CA VAL A 165 -2.01 -17.13 19.22
C VAL A 165 -1.00 -16.63 20.24
N VAL A 166 -1.08 -15.36 20.60
CA VAL A 166 -0.34 -14.73 21.70
C VAL A 166 -1.34 -14.42 22.80
N ARG A 167 -1.23 -15.10 23.95
CA ARG A 167 -2.14 -14.88 25.06
C ARG A 167 -1.76 -13.66 25.86
N PRO A 168 -2.73 -13.00 26.51
CA PRO A 168 -2.43 -11.92 27.46
C PRO A 168 -1.44 -12.42 28.55
N GLY A 169 -0.39 -11.62 28.78
CA GLY A 169 0.71 -11.95 29.69
C GLY A 169 1.88 -12.70 29.05
N GLU A 170 1.74 -13.20 27.82
CA GLU A 170 2.82 -13.91 27.10
C GLU A 170 3.61 -12.98 26.14
N GLU A 171 3.26 -11.70 26.02
CA GLU A 171 3.76 -10.76 25.01
C GLU A 171 5.28 -10.67 24.99
N ALA A 172 5.88 -10.45 26.16
CA ALA A 172 7.32 -10.30 26.30
C ALA A 172 8.07 -11.61 26.01
N ALA A 173 7.51 -12.74 26.42
CA ALA A 173 8.07 -14.07 26.16
C ALA A 173 8.01 -14.39 24.66
N PHE A 174 6.88 -14.07 24.00
CA PHE A 174 6.68 -14.26 22.57
C PHE A 174 7.68 -13.45 21.72
N LEU A 175 7.95 -12.20 22.10
CA LEU A 175 8.83 -11.31 21.34
C LEU A 175 10.32 -11.52 21.59
N ARG A 176 10.69 -12.04 22.76
CA ARG A 176 12.06 -12.01 23.31
C ARG A 176 13.13 -12.45 22.33
N ASP A 177 12.93 -13.59 21.69
CA ASP A 177 13.94 -14.26 20.88
C ASP A 177 13.73 -14.03 19.37
N LEU A 178 12.69 -13.29 19.00
CA LEU A 178 12.43 -12.96 17.59
C LEU A 178 13.50 -12.00 17.03
N PRO A 179 13.98 -12.24 15.80
CA PRO A 179 14.90 -11.34 15.12
C PRO A 179 14.33 -9.92 15.05
N ILE A 180 15.21 -8.92 15.20
CA ILE A 180 14.80 -7.49 15.17
C ILE A 180 14.12 -7.07 13.87
N ALA A 181 14.46 -7.71 12.76
CA ALA A 181 13.81 -7.49 11.46
C ALA A 181 12.30 -7.84 11.44
N ARG A 182 11.82 -8.59 12.45
CA ARG A 182 10.38 -8.88 12.62
C ARG A 182 9.60 -7.76 13.31
N LEU A 183 10.30 -6.78 13.88
CA LEU A 183 9.65 -5.63 14.51
C LEU A 183 9.04 -4.71 13.44
N TRP A 184 7.74 -4.52 13.50
CA TRP A 184 7.05 -3.64 12.57
C TRP A 184 7.60 -2.21 12.61
N GLY A 185 8.03 -1.69 11.46
CA GLY A 185 8.68 -0.39 11.33
C GLY A 185 10.21 -0.45 11.29
N VAL A 186 10.83 -1.62 11.50
CA VAL A 186 12.27 -1.82 11.31
C VAL A 186 12.54 -2.29 9.88
N GLY A 187 12.99 -1.35 9.03
CA GLY A 187 13.50 -1.67 7.70
C GLY A 187 15.03 -1.85 7.72
N PRO A 188 15.65 -2.18 6.56
CA PRO A 188 17.10 -2.48 6.49
C PRO A 188 18.00 -1.39 7.07
N ALA A 189 17.65 -0.12 6.93
CA ALA A 189 18.45 0.99 7.49
C ALA A 189 18.40 1.01 9.02
N ALA A 190 17.20 0.86 9.61
CA ALA A 190 17.04 0.81 11.07
C ALA A 190 17.65 -0.48 11.65
N GLU A 191 17.53 -1.62 10.96
CA GLU A 191 18.17 -2.88 11.33
C GLU A 191 19.69 -2.72 11.38
N GLY A 192 20.31 -2.09 10.37
CA GLY A 192 21.74 -1.82 10.34
C GLY A 192 22.20 -0.92 11.49
N GLU A 193 21.42 0.09 11.87
CA GLU A 193 21.73 0.96 13.02
C GLU A 193 21.58 0.21 14.35
N LEU A 194 20.53 -0.57 14.51
CA LEU A 194 20.33 -1.41 15.70
C LEU A 194 21.43 -2.47 15.84
N ALA A 195 21.92 -3.04 14.74
CA ALA A 195 23.03 -3.96 14.75
C ALA A 195 24.33 -3.33 15.26
N ARG A 196 24.59 -2.04 14.97
CA ARG A 196 25.74 -1.29 15.51
C ARG A 196 25.62 -1.09 17.03
N LEU A 197 24.39 -0.99 17.54
CA LEU A 197 24.12 -0.96 18.98
C LEU A 197 24.13 -2.34 19.64
N GLY A 198 24.51 -3.41 18.91
CA GLY A 198 24.54 -4.78 19.42
C GLY A 198 23.15 -5.43 19.51
N VAL A 199 22.10 -4.85 18.92
CA VAL A 199 20.72 -5.34 18.99
C VAL A 199 20.42 -6.21 17.78
N ARG A 200 20.12 -7.48 18.01
CA ARG A 200 19.74 -8.48 17.00
C ARG A 200 18.35 -9.07 17.22
N THR A 201 17.82 -8.99 18.45
CA THR A 201 16.50 -9.52 18.80
C THR A 201 15.61 -8.41 19.36
N ILE A 202 14.29 -8.65 19.31
CA ILE A 202 13.29 -7.72 19.87
C ILE A 202 13.48 -7.57 21.37
N GLY A 203 13.77 -8.68 22.09
CA GLY A 203 14.02 -8.65 23.52
C GLY A 203 15.27 -7.86 23.92
N GLN A 204 16.31 -7.81 23.07
CA GLN A 204 17.47 -6.93 23.30
C GLN A 204 17.06 -5.46 23.16
N LEU A 205 16.25 -5.10 22.15
CA LEU A 205 15.74 -3.74 21.98
C LEU A 205 14.91 -3.29 23.19
N ALA A 206 14.02 -4.15 23.72
CA ALA A 206 13.18 -3.86 24.87
C ALA A 206 13.96 -3.45 26.13
N ARG A 207 15.20 -3.94 26.25
CA ARG A 207 16.09 -3.66 27.41
C ARG A 207 16.88 -2.36 27.27
N LEU A 208 17.01 -1.81 26.04
CA LEU A 208 17.75 -0.58 25.87
C LEU A 208 17.05 0.59 26.58
N PRO A 209 17.83 1.54 27.16
CA PRO A 209 17.28 2.77 27.70
C PRO A 209 16.49 3.53 26.62
N ARG A 210 15.36 4.13 27.01
CA ARG A 210 14.53 4.95 26.10
C ARG A 210 15.35 6.08 25.49
N GLN A 211 16.22 6.71 26.29
CA GLN A 211 17.04 7.82 25.85
C GLN A 211 17.96 7.44 24.69
N THR A 212 18.67 6.31 24.79
CA THR A 212 19.54 5.79 23.72
C THR A 212 18.78 5.65 22.40
N LEU A 213 17.56 5.07 22.45
CA LEU A 213 16.76 4.91 21.23
C LEU A 213 16.24 6.24 20.67
N VAL A 214 15.93 7.22 21.52
CA VAL A 214 15.52 8.56 21.07
C VAL A 214 16.71 9.31 20.44
N GLU A 215 17.90 9.14 20.95
CA GLU A 215 19.13 9.74 20.39
C GLU A 215 19.42 9.22 18.97
N HIS A 216 19.22 7.91 18.72
CA HIS A 216 19.50 7.29 17.41
C HIS A 216 18.33 7.38 16.42
N PHE A 217 17.07 7.31 16.90
CA PHE A 217 15.89 7.18 16.05
C PHE A 217 14.85 8.29 16.24
N GLY A 218 15.15 9.30 17.06
CA GLY A 218 14.21 10.37 17.37
C GLY A 218 12.92 9.85 18.01
N ALA A 219 11.78 10.45 17.67
CA ALA A 219 10.47 10.04 18.17
C ALA A 219 10.13 8.56 17.86
N SER A 220 10.63 8.03 16.75
CA SER A 220 10.43 6.62 16.38
C SER A 220 11.09 5.66 17.36
N GLY A 221 12.19 6.04 18.02
CA GLY A 221 12.88 5.20 18.99
C GLY A 221 12.04 4.84 20.21
N ALA A 222 11.28 5.80 20.72
CA ALA A 222 10.34 5.56 21.83
C ALA A 222 9.22 4.59 21.43
N HIS A 223 8.69 4.74 20.22
CA HIS A 223 7.66 3.85 19.68
C HIS A 223 8.19 2.43 19.45
N LEU A 224 9.38 2.27 18.84
CA LEU A 224 10.01 0.96 18.65
C LEU A 224 10.22 0.23 19.98
N ARG A 225 10.59 0.96 21.04
CA ARG A 225 10.75 0.37 22.38
C ARG A 225 9.43 -0.11 22.97
N ALA A 226 8.36 0.67 22.83
CA ALA A 226 7.03 0.26 23.28
C ALA A 226 6.59 -1.03 22.57
N LEU A 227 6.70 -1.06 21.23
CA LEU A 227 6.41 -2.26 20.46
C LEU A 227 7.27 -3.46 20.90
N ALA A 228 8.58 -3.26 21.16
CA ALA A 228 9.48 -4.34 21.60
C ALA A 228 9.08 -4.91 22.98
N ARG A 229 8.31 -4.17 23.77
CA ARG A 229 7.71 -4.60 25.04
C ARG A 229 6.32 -5.21 24.89
N GLY A 230 5.81 -5.27 23.66
CA GLY A 230 4.46 -5.73 23.36
C GLY A 230 3.36 -4.69 23.61
N GLU A 231 3.73 -3.43 23.78
CA GLU A 231 2.82 -2.30 24.07
C GLU A 231 2.34 -1.67 22.77
N ASP A 232 1.04 -1.76 22.46
CA ASP A 232 0.40 -1.13 21.32
C ASP A 232 -1.09 -0.88 21.59
N ASP A 233 -1.44 0.34 21.95
CA ASP A 233 -2.80 0.73 22.32
C ASP A 233 -3.65 1.20 21.12
N ARG A 234 -3.08 1.20 19.89
CA ARG A 234 -3.80 1.68 18.71
C ARG A 234 -5.09 0.86 18.50
N PRO A 235 -6.24 1.52 18.33
CA PRO A 235 -7.48 0.83 17.99
C PRO A 235 -7.46 0.29 16.56
N VAL A 236 -8.35 -0.66 16.28
CA VAL A 236 -8.71 -1.04 14.91
C VAL A 236 -9.67 0.02 14.37
N VAL A 237 -9.27 0.69 13.28
CA VAL A 237 -10.02 1.81 12.69
C VAL A 237 -10.48 1.38 11.29
N PRO A 238 -11.78 1.09 11.09
CA PRO A 238 -12.28 0.53 9.82
C PRO A 238 -12.04 1.41 8.60
N TRP A 239 -12.00 2.72 8.80
CA TRP A 239 -11.79 3.66 7.71
C TRP A 239 -11.07 4.92 8.19
N GLU A 240 -9.97 5.24 7.52
CA GLU A 240 -9.31 6.55 7.62
C GLU A 240 -9.39 7.25 6.27
N ALA A 241 -9.75 8.53 6.28
CA ALA A 241 -9.65 9.35 5.08
C ALA A 241 -8.19 9.39 4.60
N PRO A 242 -7.93 9.25 3.30
CA PRO A 242 -6.57 9.32 2.78
C PRO A 242 -5.93 10.66 3.13
N LYS A 243 -4.64 10.65 3.46
CA LYS A 243 -3.86 11.88 3.74
C LYS A 243 -3.41 12.57 2.46
N SER A 244 -3.30 11.82 1.38
CA SER A 244 -2.95 12.30 0.03
C SER A 244 -3.45 11.33 -1.03
N VAL A 245 -3.74 11.84 -2.22
CA VAL A 245 -4.03 11.07 -3.43
C VAL A 245 -2.97 11.42 -4.47
N GLY A 246 -2.33 10.43 -5.10
CA GLY A 246 -1.24 10.68 -6.02
C GLY A 246 -1.03 9.60 -7.07
N ALA A 247 -0.29 9.94 -8.11
CA ALA A 247 0.14 9.03 -9.16
C ALA A 247 1.59 9.31 -9.53
N GLU A 248 2.37 8.23 -9.76
CA GLU A 248 3.75 8.35 -10.24
C GLU A 248 4.04 7.28 -11.29
N GLU A 249 4.99 7.56 -12.16
CA GLU A 249 5.42 6.64 -13.21
C GLU A 249 6.95 6.61 -13.29
N THR A 250 7.51 5.39 -13.22
CA THR A 250 8.92 5.14 -13.55
C THR A 250 9.02 4.81 -15.03
N PHE A 251 9.78 5.60 -15.78
CA PHE A 251 9.97 5.38 -17.21
C PHE A 251 10.82 4.13 -17.49
N GLY A 252 10.48 3.38 -18.53
CA GLY A 252 11.26 2.22 -18.98
C GLY A 252 12.70 2.58 -19.36
N ARG A 253 12.92 3.82 -19.86
CA ARG A 253 14.23 4.45 -20.08
C ARG A 253 14.18 5.86 -19.53
N ASP A 254 15.28 6.32 -18.94
CA ASP A 254 15.39 7.69 -18.44
C ASP A 254 15.21 8.67 -19.61
N THR A 255 14.52 9.78 -19.38
CA THR A 255 14.12 10.70 -20.44
C THR A 255 14.37 12.15 -20.09
N GLY A 256 14.80 12.96 -21.07
CA GLY A 256 14.80 14.42 -21.03
C GLY A 256 13.72 15.04 -21.89
N ASP A 257 12.89 14.23 -22.54
CA ASP A 257 11.83 14.68 -23.45
C ASP A 257 10.72 15.40 -22.66
N LEU A 258 10.66 16.73 -22.83
CA LEU A 258 9.70 17.59 -22.15
C LEU A 258 8.25 17.32 -22.60
N ALA A 259 8.03 16.94 -23.86
CA ALA A 259 6.69 16.64 -24.35
C ALA A 259 6.14 15.38 -23.68
N ARG A 260 6.98 14.33 -23.56
CA ARG A 260 6.65 13.10 -22.85
C ARG A 260 6.40 13.35 -21.36
N LEU A 261 7.26 14.10 -20.70
CA LEU A 261 7.12 14.43 -19.27
C LEU A 261 5.83 15.23 -19.01
N ARG A 262 5.53 16.23 -19.87
CA ARG A 262 4.32 17.02 -19.80
C ARG A 262 3.06 16.17 -19.99
N ALA A 263 3.05 15.28 -20.99
CA ALA A 263 1.95 14.36 -21.23
C ALA A 263 1.73 13.39 -20.06
N THR A 264 2.79 12.88 -19.46
CA THR A 264 2.73 11.99 -18.29
C THR A 264 2.13 12.71 -17.08
N LEU A 265 2.61 13.92 -16.75
CA LEU A 265 2.06 14.72 -15.65
C LEU A 265 0.59 15.09 -15.87
N LEU A 266 0.20 15.42 -17.11
CA LEU A 266 -1.19 15.73 -17.44
C LEU A 266 -2.11 14.50 -17.23
N LYS A 267 -1.67 13.32 -17.67
CA LYS A 267 -2.39 12.07 -17.45
C LYS A 267 -2.52 11.72 -15.96
N GLN A 268 -1.45 11.93 -15.19
CA GLN A 268 -1.46 11.73 -13.75
C GLN A 268 -2.40 12.71 -13.04
N ALA A 269 -2.41 13.98 -13.44
CA ALA A 269 -3.30 15.00 -12.88
C ALA A 269 -4.77 14.66 -13.11
N ASP A 270 -5.12 14.19 -14.32
CA ASP A 270 -6.48 13.76 -14.64
C ASP A 270 -6.90 12.55 -13.79
N ARG A 271 -6.01 11.58 -13.61
CA ARG A 271 -6.26 10.41 -12.77
C ARG A 271 -6.48 10.80 -11.30
N VAL A 272 -5.58 11.62 -10.74
CA VAL A 272 -5.66 12.08 -9.34
C VAL A 272 -6.94 12.91 -9.13
N ALA A 273 -7.29 13.78 -10.08
CA ALA A 273 -8.52 14.58 -10.03
C ALA A 273 -9.79 13.69 -10.04
N ALA A 274 -9.82 12.66 -10.87
CA ALA A 274 -10.94 11.70 -10.92
C ALA A 274 -11.08 10.95 -9.60
N GLU A 275 -9.98 10.49 -9.00
CA GLU A 275 -9.97 9.80 -7.71
C GLU A 275 -10.42 10.73 -6.57
N LEU A 276 -9.95 11.99 -6.54
CA LEU A 276 -10.41 12.99 -5.58
C LEU A 276 -11.91 13.22 -5.67
N ARG A 277 -12.46 13.38 -6.87
CA ARG A 277 -13.90 13.58 -7.08
C ARG A 277 -14.70 12.34 -6.67
N GLY A 278 -14.20 11.12 -6.96
CA GLY A 278 -14.81 9.87 -6.52
C GLY A 278 -14.88 9.73 -5.00
N LEU A 279 -13.89 10.27 -4.29
CA LEU A 279 -13.83 10.31 -2.82
C LEU A 279 -14.55 11.53 -2.21
N GLY A 280 -15.06 12.46 -3.01
CA GLY A 280 -15.63 13.70 -2.53
C GLY A 280 -14.61 14.66 -1.93
N LEU A 281 -13.31 14.49 -2.24
CA LEU A 281 -12.20 15.25 -1.66
C LEU A 281 -11.73 16.38 -2.58
N ARG A 282 -11.20 17.43 -1.96
CA ARG A 282 -10.50 18.55 -2.61
C ARG A 282 -9.27 18.89 -1.77
N GLY A 283 -8.15 19.17 -2.41
CA GLY A 283 -6.90 19.45 -1.70
C GLY A 283 -6.27 20.78 -2.07
N ARG A 284 -5.56 21.35 -1.10
CA ARG A 284 -4.89 22.66 -1.25
C ARG A 284 -3.46 22.53 -1.73
N THR A 285 -2.80 21.41 -1.44
CA THR A 285 -1.36 21.24 -1.71
C THR A 285 -1.14 20.24 -2.83
N VAL A 286 -0.52 20.72 -3.92
CA VAL A 286 -0.01 19.88 -5.01
C VAL A 286 1.48 19.66 -4.78
N THR A 287 1.92 18.41 -4.75
CA THR A 287 3.33 18.04 -4.60
C THR A 287 3.82 17.36 -5.87
N LEU A 288 4.79 17.95 -6.53
CA LEU A 288 5.56 17.32 -7.61
C LEU A 288 6.67 16.46 -7.02
N LYS A 289 6.89 15.25 -7.58
CA LYS A 289 8.02 14.38 -7.29
C LYS A 289 8.78 14.08 -8.58
N VAL A 290 10.08 14.28 -8.56
CA VAL A 290 10.99 13.96 -9.68
C VAL A 290 12.15 13.14 -9.14
N ARG A 291 12.45 12.01 -9.81
CA ARG A 291 13.66 11.23 -9.54
C ARG A 291 14.52 11.19 -10.78
N PHE A 292 15.80 11.51 -10.63
CA PHE A 292 16.80 11.51 -11.70
C PHE A 292 17.41 10.13 -11.91
N ALA A 293 18.24 10.01 -12.97
CA ALA A 293 18.94 8.78 -13.32
C ALA A 293 19.85 8.24 -12.20
N ASP A 294 20.46 9.13 -11.40
CA ASP A 294 21.29 8.84 -10.22
C ASP A 294 20.49 8.51 -8.95
N PHE A 295 19.17 8.35 -9.08
CA PHE A 295 18.23 8.11 -7.97
C PHE A 295 18.02 9.29 -7.00
N ARG A 296 18.67 10.43 -7.19
CA ARG A 296 18.35 11.65 -6.44
C ARG A 296 16.89 12.01 -6.68
N THR A 297 16.16 12.21 -5.60
CA THR A 297 14.73 12.56 -5.64
C THR A 297 14.52 13.97 -5.14
N LEU A 298 13.80 14.78 -5.90
CA LEU A 298 13.34 16.10 -5.52
C LEU A 298 11.82 16.13 -5.39
N THR A 299 11.34 16.85 -4.40
CA THR A 299 9.92 17.20 -4.25
C THR A 299 9.75 18.70 -4.22
N ARG A 300 8.65 19.21 -4.81
CA ARG A 300 8.26 20.62 -4.74
C ARG A 300 6.78 20.70 -4.41
N ARG A 301 6.46 21.48 -3.42
CA ARG A 301 5.08 21.71 -2.96
C ARG A 301 4.61 23.08 -3.36
N ASP A 302 3.36 23.14 -3.79
CA ASP A 302 2.63 24.37 -4.03
C ASP A 302 1.28 24.29 -3.31
N THR A 303 1.02 25.24 -2.39
CA THR A 303 -0.19 25.27 -1.57
C THR A 303 -1.00 26.51 -1.90
N ALA A 304 -2.23 26.31 -2.36
CA ALA A 304 -3.17 27.39 -2.70
C ALA A 304 -4.14 27.68 -1.54
N ALA A 305 -4.71 28.88 -1.55
CA ALA A 305 -5.74 29.26 -0.60
C ALA A 305 -7.03 28.45 -0.77
N ALA A 306 -7.44 28.19 -2.05
CA ALA A 306 -8.62 27.39 -2.34
C ALA A 306 -8.26 25.93 -2.67
N PRO A 307 -9.04 24.96 -2.17
CA PRO A 307 -8.86 23.55 -2.49
C PRO A 307 -9.39 23.24 -3.89
N THR A 308 -8.77 22.28 -4.58
CA THR A 308 -9.15 21.88 -5.93
C THR A 308 -9.27 20.37 -6.10
N ALA A 309 -10.14 19.93 -7.01
CA ALA A 309 -10.18 18.60 -7.61
C ALA A 309 -10.19 18.71 -9.16
N ASP A 310 -9.77 19.87 -9.70
CA ASP A 310 -9.65 20.07 -11.15
C ASP A 310 -8.30 19.61 -11.68
N GLY A 311 -8.32 18.65 -12.61
CA GLY A 311 -7.10 18.09 -13.21
C GLY A 311 -6.28 19.12 -13.99
N GLY A 312 -6.92 20.14 -14.59
CA GLY A 312 -6.23 21.22 -15.30
C GLY A 312 -5.41 22.09 -14.34
N GLU A 313 -5.99 22.45 -13.20
CA GLU A 313 -5.29 23.24 -12.18
C GLU A 313 -4.18 22.43 -11.49
N ILE A 314 -4.44 21.18 -11.12
CA ILE A 314 -3.44 20.27 -10.54
C ILE A 314 -2.24 20.13 -11.49
N PHE A 315 -2.52 19.91 -12.79
CA PHE A 315 -1.48 19.84 -13.81
C PHE A 315 -0.68 21.13 -13.92
N ARG A 316 -1.35 22.29 -14.05
CA ARG A 316 -0.69 23.59 -14.18
C ARG A 316 0.29 23.83 -13.03
N ARG A 317 -0.16 23.63 -11.80
CA ARG A 317 0.67 23.81 -10.59
C ARG A 317 1.86 22.85 -10.55
N ALA A 318 1.66 21.58 -10.87
CA ALA A 318 2.73 20.60 -10.95
C ALA A 318 3.72 20.93 -12.09
N TRP A 319 3.22 21.39 -13.26
CA TRP A 319 4.06 21.76 -14.38
C TRP A 319 4.85 23.04 -14.12
N ASP A 320 4.26 24.06 -13.52
CA ASP A 320 4.94 25.28 -13.10
C ASP A 320 6.06 24.99 -12.09
N ALA A 321 5.82 24.08 -11.14
CA ALA A 321 6.85 23.59 -10.23
C ALA A 321 7.97 22.83 -10.97
N PHE A 322 7.61 22.05 -12.00
CA PHE A 322 8.57 21.28 -12.80
C PHE A 322 9.46 22.18 -13.67
N THR A 323 8.90 23.23 -14.29
CA THR A 323 9.66 24.14 -15.16
C THR A 323 10.71 24.97 -14.42
N ARG A 324 10.53 25.16 -13.11
CA ARG A 324 11.47 25.89 -12.23
C ARG A 324 12.60 24.99 -11.70
N LEU A 325 12.58 23.68 -12.01
CA LEU A 325 13.64 22.78 -11.55
C LEU A 325 14.86 22.86 -12.48
N GLU A 326 16.03 22.90 -11.88
CA GLU A 326 17.26 22.55 -12.59
C GLU A 326 17.25 21.05 -12.91
N ARG A 327 17.52 20.71 -14.14
CA ARG A 327 17.44 19.33 -14.65
C ARG A 327 18.78 18.91 -15.23
N PRO A 328 19.78 18.67 -14.38
CA PRO A 328 21.13 18.33 -14.82
C PRO A 328 21.22 16.95 -15.46
N GLN A 329 20.21 16.10 -15.26
CA GLN A 329 20.21 14.72 -15.72
C GLN A 329 18.84 14.32 -16.28
N ALA A 330 18.82 13.21 -17.02
CA ALA A 330 17.59 12.56 -17.47
C ALA A 330 16.73 12.11 -16.26
N ILE A 331 15.42 12.15 -16.47
CA ILE A 331 14.42 11.85 -15.45
C ILE A 331 14.05 10.37 -15.53
N ARG A 332 14.14 9.69 -14.40
CA ARG A 332 13.77 8.30 -14.21
C ARG A 332 12.30 8.12 -13.81
N LEU A 333 11.79 9.01 -12.95
CA LEU A 333 10.41 8.96 -12.44
C LEU A 333 9.87 10.37 -12.32
N VAL A 334 8.61 10.52 -12.67
CA VAL A 334 7.83 11.72 -12.36
C VAL A 334 6.50 11.34 -11.74
N GLY A 335 6.05 12.13 -10.78
CA GLY A 335 4.77 11.93 -10.12
C GLY A 335 4.24 13.21 -9.51
N LEU A 336 2.96 13.20 -9.21
CA LEU A 336 2.31 14.25 -8.43
C LEU A 336 1.33 13.68 -7.41
N SER A 337 1.10 14.44 -6.35
CA SER A 337 0.08 14.11 -5.35
C SER A 337 -0.62 15.37 -4.87
N VAL A 338 -1.85 15.20 -4.40
CA VAL A 338 -2.66 16.24 -3.78
C VAL A 338 -2.90 15.86 -2.32
N SER A 339 -2.78 16.83 -1.43
CA SER A 339 -2.97 16.69 0.02
C SER A 339 -3.54 17.97 0.62
N GLY A 340 -3.70 18.00 1.96
CA GLY A 340 -4.32 19.15 2.63
C GLY A 340 -5.80 19.23 2.28
N PHE A 341 -6.50 18.09 2.51
CA PHE A 341 -7.92 17.98 2.28
C PHE A 341 -8.71 18.76 3.32
N ASP A 342 -9.75 19.47 2.87
CA ASP A 342 -10.72 20.06 3.77
C ASP A 342 -11.51 18.93 4.44
N ARG A 343 -11.46 18.89 5.77
CA ARG A 343 -12.14 17.88 6.59
C ARG A 343 -13.54 18.30 7.02
N ASP A 344 -13.85 19.58 6.92
CA ASP A 344 -15.17 20.12 7.26
C ASP A 344 -15.72 20.93 6.09
N ALA A 345 -17.01 20.86 5.89
CA ALA A 345 -17.74 21.70 4.94
C ALA A 345 -17.68 23.15 5.40
N ASP A 346 -16.55 23.80 5.20
CA ASP A 346 -16.50 25.25 5.27
C ASP A 346 -17.57 25.79 4.32
N PRO A 347 -18.47 26.69 4.78
CA PRO A 347 -19.53 27.22 3.95
C PRO A 347 -18.87 27.84 2.72
N ARG A 348 -19.09 27.21 1.57
CA ARG A 348 -18.46 27.56 0.30
C ARG A 348 -18.79 28.99 -0.02
N GLN A 349 -17.81 29.87 0.05
CA GLN A 349 -17.90 31.13 -0.67
C GLN A 349 -17.97 30.77 -2.16
N LEU A 350 -19.18 30.83 -2.73
CA LEU A 350 -19.40 30.56 -4.16
C LEU A 350 -18.54 31.57 -4.93
N PRO A 351 -17.66 31.12 -5.84
CA PRO A 351 -16.89 32.03 -6.67
C PRO A 351 -17.85 32.85 -7.52
N LEU A 352 -17.72 34.16 -7.51
CA LEU A 352 -18.56 35.08 -8.26
C LEU A 352 -18.53 34.81 -9.79
N PHE A 353 -17.59 34.02 -10.29
CA PHE A 353 -17.40 33.73 -11.72
C PHE A 353 -17.25 32.21 -11.91
N GLY A 354 -18.23 31.56 -12.53
CA GLY A 354 -18.44 30.11 -12.68
C GLY A 354 -17.41 29.29 -13.46
N ARG A 355 -16.13 29.71 -13.54
CA ARG A 355 -15.07 28.93 -14.20
C ARG A 355 -14.73 27.63 -13.44
N ALA A 356 -14.65 27.68 -12.11
CA ALA A 356 -14.36 26.52 -11.29
C ALA A 356 -15.51 25.50 -11.30
N GLU A 357 -16.75 25.97 -11.21
CA GLU A 357 -17.94 25.13 -11.30
C GLU A 357 -18.09 24.44 -12.66
N ARG A 358 -17.77 25.17 -13.74
CA ARG A 358 -17.78 24.60 -15.10
C ARG A 358 -16.71 23.50 -15.24
N ALA A 359 -15.49 23.72 -14.72
CA ALA A 359 -14.41 22.75 -14.76
C ALA A 359 -14.77 21.48 -13.96
N GLU A 360 -15.39 21.64 -12.79
CA GLU A 360 -15.85 20.49 -12.00
C GLU A 360 -16.97 19.71 -12.68
N ARG A 361 -17.95 20.42 -13.26
CA ARG A 361 -19.04 19.77 -14.00
C ARG A 361 -18.51 18.97 -15.18
N LEU A 362 -17.59 19.55 -15.95
CA LEU A 362 -16.91 18.86 -17.05
C LEU A 362 -16.11 17.66 -16.55
N GLY A 363 -15.44 17.79 -15.42
CA GLY A 363 -14.72 16.68 -14.77
C GLY A 363 -15.65 15.53 -14.42
N ARG A 364 -16.79 15.80 -13.78
CA ARG A 364 -17.79 14.78 -13.42
C ARG A 364 -18.38 14.07 -14.64
N VAL A 365 -18.75 14.82 -15.67
CA VAL A 365 -19.25 14.26 -16.94
C VAL A 365 -18.18 13.36 -17.59
N ALA A 366 -16.92 13.80 -17.58
CA ALA A 366 -15.81 13.01 -18.11
C ALA A 366 -15.60 11.70 -17.32
N ASP A 367 -15.75 11.74 -15.99
CA ASP A 367 -15.63 10.56 -15.13
C ASP A 367 -16.80 9.59 -15.37
N GLU A 368 -18.02 10.10 -15.52
CA GLU A 368 -19.20 9.31 -15.83
C GLU A 368 -19.06 8.59 -17.20
N LEU A 369 -18.62 9.31 -18.23
CA LEU A 369 -18.35 8.73 -19.54
C LEU A 369 -17.27 7.64 -19.48
N ARG A 370 -16.18 7.87 -18.72
CA ARG A 370 -15.12 6.86 -18.54
C ARG A 370 -15.58 5.65 -17.75
N SER A 371 -16.42 5.84 -16.75
CA SER A 371 -17.02 4.75 -15.98
C SER A 371 -17.93 3.87 -16.85
N ARG A 372 -18.71 4.50 -17.74
CA ARG A 372 -19.70 3.80 -18.58
C ARG A 372 -19.07 3.15 -19.82
N PHE A 373 -18.10 3.78 -20.45
CA PHE A 373 -17.53 3.38 -21.75
C PHE A 373 -16.06 2.97 -21.68
N GLY A 374 -15.48 2.92 -20.46
CA GLY A 374 -14.08 2.58 -20.24
C GLY A 374 -13.14 3.80 -20.14
N PRO A 375 -11.97 3.61 -19.53
CA PRO A 375 -11.05 4.72 -19.20
C PRO A 375 -10.49 5.46 -20.42
N ASP A 376 -10.53 4.84 -21.58
CA ASP A 376 -10.03 5.40 -22.85
C ASP A 376 -11.12 6.11 -23.66
N ALA A 377 -12.38 6.10 -23.22
CA ALA A 377 -13.51 6.68 -23.96
C ALA A 377 -13.38 8.19 -24.17
N LEU A 378 -12.73 8.90 -23.27
CA LEU A 378 -12.49 10.33 -23.35
C LEU A 378 -11.06 10.68 -23.00
N ARG A 379 -10.34 11.33 -23.92
CA ARG A 379 -8.95 11.78 -23.75
C ARG A 379 -8.83 13.25 -24.06
N ARG A 380 -7.87 13.92 -23.42
CA ARG A 380 -7.53 15.30 -23.79
C ARG A 380 -6.83 15.33 -25.15
N ALA A 381 -7.23 16.25 -26.02
CA ALA A 381 -6.62 16.42 -27.35
C ALA A 381 -5.10 16.71 -27.29
N SER A 382 -4.63 17.30 -26.19
CA SER A 382 -3.20 17.58 -25.96
C SER A 382 -2.36 16.33 -25.56
N LEU A 383 -2.97 15.16 -25.38
CA LEU A 383 -2.25 13.91 -25.15
C LEU A 383 -1.96 13.22 -26.50
N PRO A 384 -0.75 12.66 -26.70
CA PRO A 384 -0.43 11.95 -27.92
C PRO A 384 -1.40 10.79 -28.17
N GLY A 385 -1.65 10.50 -29.44
CA GLY A 385 -2.46 9.36 -29.86
C GLY A 385 -1.94 8.04 -29.31
N ARG A 386 -2.79 7.01 -29.28
CA ARG A 386 -2.36 5.66 -28.90
C ARG A 386 -1.31 5.17 -29.88
N GLU A 387 -0.13 4.77 -29.41
CA GLU A 387 0.70 3.87 -30.21
C GLU A 387 -0.09 2.55 -30.38
N PRO A 388 -0.16 1.97 -31.58
CA PRO A 388 -0.81 0.69 -31.75
C PRO A 388 -0.14 -0.35 -30.83
N ARG A 389 -0.95 -1.10 -30.11
CA ARG A 389 -0.45 -2.23 -29.31
C ARG A 389 0.25 -3.22 -30.24
N ARG A 390 1.57 -3.33 -30.14
CA ARG A 390 2.34 -4.41 -30.77
C ARG A 390 2.27 -5.67 -29.92
#